data_450a75d5895dcf2d3c817fe15495032c
#
_entry.id   450a75d5895dcf2d3c817fe15495032c
#
_cell.length_a   1.000
_cell.length_b   1.000
_cell.length_c   1.000
_cell.angle_alpha   90.00
_cell.angle_beta   90.00
_cell.angle_gamma   90.00
#
_symmetry.space_group_name_H-M   'P 1'
#
loop_
_entity.id
_entity.type
_entity.pdbx_description
1 polymer ?
#
loop_
_entity_poly.entity_id
_entity_poly.type
_entity_poly.pdbx_seq_one_letter_code
_entity_poly.pdbx_strand_id
1 'polypeptide(L)'
;MPTVYARRFDLKASLTDSEVASFWKYAVEEFVPACLKANGVRTAKLYSGAGALRADLSVVIEMDHAGVYENLLHDPSLHEHVAKLYAAIDFKTSTQLFAREVTSELVRALSP
;
A
#
# COMPACT_ATOMS: atom_id res chain seq x y z
N MET A 1 -18.31 -0.80 4.58
CA MET A 1 -17.72 -2.08 4.19
C MET A 1 -16.22 -1.95 4.18
N PRO A 2 -15.51 -2.75 4.96
CA PRO A 2 -14.05 -2.72 4.94
C PRO A 2 -13.51 -3.04 3.55
N THR A 3 -12.55 -2.24 3.12
CA THR A 3 -11.95 -2.35 1.81
C THR A 3 -10.44 -2.43 1.97
N VAL A 4 -9.80 -3.26 1.17
CA VAL A 4 -8.34 -3.42 1.17
C VAL A 4 -7.81 -3.00 -0.18
N TYR A 5 -6.81 -2.12 -0.16
CA TYR A 5 -5.99 -1.79 -1.31
C TYR A 5 -4.62 -2.43 -1.11
N ALA A 6 -4.16 -3.17 -2.09
CA ALA A 6 -2.83 -3.77 -2.06
C ALA A 6 -2.10 -3.47 -3.38
N ARG A 7 -0.85 -3.07 -3.28
CA ARG A 7 0.04 -2.93 -4.43
C ARG A 7 1.24 -3.81 -4.22
N ARG A 8 1.48 -4.70 -5.17
CA ARG A 8 2.66 -5.55 -5.20
C ARG A 8 3.64 -5.00 -6.23
N PHE A 9 4.93 -5.03 -5.91
CA PHE A 9 5.98 -4.50 -6.79
C PHE A 9 7.34 -5.05 -6.43
N ASP A 10 8.29 -4.89 -7.37
CA ASP A 10 9.72 -5.07 -7.10
C ASP A 10 10.40 -3.71 -7.11
N LEU A 11 11.51 -3.60 -6.42
CA LEU A 11 12.38 -2.43 -6.52
C LEU A 11 13.20 -2.49 -7.80
N LYS A 12 13.64 -1.34 -8.30
CA LYS A 12 14.52 -1.27 -9.45
C LYS A 12 15.82 -2.02 -9.16
N ALA A 13 16.25 -2.86 -10.09
CA ALA A 13 17.47 -3.65 -9.96
C ALA A 13 18.73 -2.78 -9.85
N SER A 14 18.67 -1.54 -10.35
CA SER A 14 19.78 -0.60 -10.32
C SER A 14 20.06 0.02 -8.96
N LEU A 15 19.18 -0.15 -7.98
CA LEU A 15 19.37 0.43 -6.65
C LEU A 15 20.53 -0.23 -5.92
N THR A 16 21.37 0.58 -5.29
CA THR A 16 22.41 0.09 -4.38
C THR A 16 21.78 -0.42 -3.09
N ASP A 17 22.54 -1.20 -2.31
CA ASP A 17 22.06 -1.66 -1.01
C ASP A 17 21.72 -0.50 -0.07
N SER A 18 22.49 0.58 -0.14
CA SER A 18 22.22 1.80 0.63
C SER A 18 20.90 2.44 0.22
N GLU A 19 20.61 2.47 -1.08
CA GLU A 19 19.35 3.02 -1.59
C GLU A 19 18.16 2.16 -1.19
N VAL A 20 18.30 0.84 -1.18
CA VAL A 20 17.26 -0.07 -0.69
C VAL A 20 16.99 0.17 0.79
N ALA A 21 18.04 0.30 1.60
CA ALA A 21 17.89 0.58 3.02
C ALA A 21 17.18 1.93 3.25
N SER A 22 17.52 2.94 2.47
CA SER A 22 16.86 4.26 2.54
C SER A 22 15.40 4.20 2.16
N PHE A 23 15.07 3.40 1.13
CA PHE A 23 13.68 3.18 0.73
C PHE A 23 12.86 2.60 1.88
N TRP A 24 13.35 1.54 2.53
CA TRP A 24 12.63 0.89 3.61
C TRP A 24 12.48 1.80 4.83
N LYS A 25 13.54 2.52 5.17
CA LYS A 25 13.49 3.48 6.27
C LYS A 25 12.42 4.54 6.02
N TYR A 26 12.39 5.10 4.83
CA TYR A 26 11.39 6.09 4.45
C TYR A 26 9.98 5.51 4.46
N ALA A 27 9.80 4.33 3.88
CA ALA A 27 8.50 3.68 3.81
C ALA A 27 7.92 3.41 5.20
N VAL A 28 8.74 2.89 6.11
CA VAL A 28 8.29 2.55 7.46
C VAL A 28 8.11 3.79 8.35
N GLU A 29 9.05 4.73 8.29
CA GLU A 29 9.07 5.87 9.22
C GLU A 29 8.23 7.06 8.76
N GLU A 30 8.02 7.21 7.45
CA GLU A 30 7.33 8.38 6.89
C GLU A 30 6.03 8.00 6.18
N PHE A 31 6.08 7.06 5.25
CA PHE A 31 4.92 6.73 4.42
C PHE A 31 3.80 6.06 5.22
N VAL A 32 4.11 5.02 5.99
CA VAL A 32 3.10 4.29 6.78
C VAL A 32 2.42 5.21 7.79
N PRO A 33 3.15 6.02 8.57
CA PRO A 33 2.49 6.98 9.46
C PRO A 33 1.61 8.00 8.73
N ALA A 34 2.03 8.45 7.55
CA ALA A 34 1.22 9.38 6.76
C ALA A 34 -0.10 8.75 6.32
N CYS A 35 -0.07 7.48 5.90
CA CYS A 35 -1.29 6.74 5.58
C CYS A 35 -2.22 6.61 6.79
N LEU A 36 -1.65 6.29 7.94
CA LEU A 36 -2.43 6.07 9.16
C LEU A 36 -3.10 7.35 9.69
N LYS A 37 -2.56 8.52 9.32
CA LYS A 37 -3.18 9.81 9.68
C LYS A 37 -4.40 10.13 8.82
N ALA A 38 -4.54 9.49 7.67
CA ALA A 38 -5.65 9.76 6.78
C ALA A 38 -6.96 9.24 7.38
N ASN A 39 -8.00 10.04 7.27
CA ASN A 39 -9.31 9.69 7.83
C ASN A 39 -9.88 8.46 7.13
N GLY A 40 -10.30 7.48 7.91
CA GLY A 40 -10.89 6.24 7.39
C GLY A 40 -9.90 5.12 7.11
N VAL A 41 -8.58 5.36 7.25
CA VAL A 41 -7.57 4.30 7.14
C VAL A 41 -7.46 3.58 8.47
N ARG A 42 -7.64 2.25 8.43
CA ARG A 42 -7.56 1.40 9.63
C ARG A 42 -6.17 0.88 9.86
N THR A 43 -5.53 0.34 8.81
CA THR A 43 -4.17 -0.18 8.87
C THR A 43 -3.42 0.16 7.60
N ALA A 44 -2.10 0.27 7.74
CA ALA A 44 -1.19 0.41 6.61
C ALA A 44 0.05 -0.41 6.94
N LYS A 45 0.33 -1.42 6.12
CA LYS A 45 1.39 -2.38 6.38
C LYS A 45 2.21 -2.62 5.14
N LEU A 46 3.48 -2.92 5.37
CA LEU A 46 4.43 -3.28 4.33
C LEU A 46 4.85 -4.73 4.51
N TYR A 47 4.98 -5.43 3.39
CA TYR A 47 5.43 -6.82 3.39
C TYR A 47 6.55 -6.99 2.38
N SER A 48 7.46 -7.91 2.64
CA SER A 48 8.43 -8.37 1.65
C SER A 48 8.24 -9.85 1.41
N GLY A 49 8.60 -10.32 0.23
CA GLY A 49 8.70 -11.74 -0.03
C GLY A 49 9.76 -12.39 0.86
N ALA A 50 9.63 -13.69 1.10
CA ALA A 50 10.50 -14.40 2.02
C ALA A 50 11.99 -14.22 1.65
N GLY A 51 12.75 -13.59 2.55
CA GLY A 51 14.18 -13.37 2.39
C GLY A 51 14.57 -12.29 1.39
N ALA A 52 13.60 -11.56 0.80
CA ALA A 52 13.91 -10.59 -0.24
C ALA A 52 13.38 -9.20 0.12
N LEU A 53 14.31 -8.26 0.29
CA LEU A 53 13.95 -6.85 0.52
C LEU A 53 13.85 -6.06 -0.78
N ARG A 54 14.06 -6.69 -1.93
CA ARG A 54 14.07 -6.05 -3.27
C ARG A 54 12.94 -6.50 -4.17
N ALA A 55 12.32 -7.64 -3.89
CA ALA A 55 11.29 -8.24 -4.74
C ALA A 55 10.13 -8.76 -3.90
N ASP A 56 8.98 -8.91 -4.55
CA ASP A 56 7.75 -9.36 -3.92
C ASP A 56 7.34 -8.50 -2.73
N LEU A 57 7.48 -7.18 -2.89
CA LEU A 57 7.08 -6.23 -1.87
C LEU A 57 5.60 -5.92 -2.00
N SER A 58 4.96 -5.60 -0.89
CA SER A 58 3.55 -5.21 -0.89
C SER A 58 3.29 -4.07 0.08
N VAL A 59 2.46 -3.13 -0.37
CA VAL A 59 1.81 -2.15 0.49
C VAL A 59 0.36 -2.58 0.61
N VAL A 60 -0.13 -2.72 1.84
CA VAL A 60 -1.51 -3.14 2.10
C VAL A 60 -2.16 -2.10 3.01
N ILE A 61 -3.23 -1.48 2.52
CA ILE A 61 -3.97 -0.46 3.26
C ILE A 61 -5.41 -0.95 3.44
N GLU A 62 -5.84 -1.06 4.70
CA GLU A 62 -7.21 -1.39 5.04
C GLU A 62 -7.96 -0.10 5.37
N MET A 63 -9.14 0.05 4.78
CA MET A 63 -9.95 1.27 4.87
C MET A 63 -11.38 0.93 5.27
N ASP A 64 -12.09 1.92 5.84
CA ASP A 64 -13.49 1.76 6.23
C ASP A 64 -14.40 1.45 5.05
N HIS A 65 -14.13 2.05 3.91
CA HIS A 65 -14.89 1.86 2.66
C HIS A 65 -14.07 2.37 1.47
N ALA A 66 -14.51 2.05 0.27
CA ALA A 66 -13.82 2.39 -0.97
C ALA A 66 -13.61 3.89 -1.17
N GLY A 67 -14.53 4.72 -0.68
CA GLY A 67 -14.42 6.19 -0.80
C GLY A 67 -13.18 6.77 -0.12
N VAL A 68 -12.63 6.09 0.87
CA VAL A 68 -11.40 6.53 1.54
C VAL A 68 -10.23 6.55 0.55
N TYR A 69 -10.17 5.58 -0.37
CA TYR A 69 -9.13 5.54 -1.41
C TYR A 69 -9.16 6.80 -2.28
N GLU A 70 -10.35 7.27 -2.65
CA GLU A 70 -10.49 8.53 -3.41
C GLU A 70 -9.89 9.70 -2.64
N ASN A 71 -10.13 9.75 -1.33
CA ASN A 71 -9.57 10.81 -0.49
C ASN A 71 -8.05 10.74 -0.43
N LEU A 72 -7.48 9.53 -0.38
CA LEU A 72 -6.03 9.34 -0.40
C LEU A 72 -5.41 9.83 -1.71
N LEU A 73 -6.07 9.59 -2.84
CA LEU A 73 -5.60 10.04 -4.14
C LEU A 73 -5.55 11.57 -4.26
N HIS A 74 -6.36 12.28 -3.49
CA HIS A 74 -6.46 13.73 -3.53
C HIS A 74 -5.74 14.43 -2.38
N ASP A 75 -5.01 13.69 -1.54
CA ASP A 75 -4.27 14.25 -0.42
C ASP A 75 -2.88 14.70 -0.88
N PRO A 76 -2.59 16.03 -0.93
CA PRO A 76 -1.30 16.52 -1.41
C PRO A 76 -0.11 16.05 -0.57
N SER A 77 -0.28 15.92 0.75
CA SER A 77 0.81 15.48 1.62
C SER A 77 1.18 14.03 1.36
N LEU A 78 0.19 13.20 1.07
CA LEU A 78 0.42 11.80 0.74
C LEU A 78 1.08 11.64 -0.63
N HIS A 79 0.75 12.51 -1.59
CA HIS A 79 1.36 12.52 -2.92
C HIS A 79 2.88 12.66 -2.87
N GLU A 80 3.40 13.49 -1.97
CA GLU A 80 4.86 13.66 -1.82
C GLU A 80 5.52 12.36 -1.37
N HIS A 81 4.90 11.65 -0.43
CA HIS A 81 5.41 10.35 0.03
C HIS A 81 5.35 9.31 -1.07
N VAL A 82 4.25 9.25 -1.79
CA VAL A 82 4.06 8.30 -2.90
C VAL A 82 5.08 8.55 -4.00
N ALA A 83 5.34 9.81 -4.36
CA ALA A 83 6.32 10.14 -5.39
C ALA A 83 7.72 9.65 -5.03
N LYS A 84 8.12 9.78 -3.76
CA LYS A 84 9.42 9.28 -3.30
C LYS A 84 9.53 7.77 -3.37
N LEU A 85 8.45 7.06 -3.01
CA LEU A 85 8.43 5.61 -3.12
C LEU A 85 8.48 5.16 -4.58
N TYR A 86 7.75 5.84 -5.45
CA TYR A 86 7.67 5.50 -6.87
C TYR A 86 9.02 5.61 -7.57
N ALA A 87 9.89 6.50 -7.13
CA ALA A 87 11.24 6.62 -7.71
C ALA A 87 12.05 5.32 -7.61
N ALA A 88 11.76 4.48 -6.62
CA ALA A 88 12.49 3.24 -6.38
C ALA A 88 11.81 2.00 -6.98
N ILE A 89 10.56 2.11 -7.43
CA ILE A 89 9.75 0.97 -7.87
C ILE A 89 9.96 0.70 -9.35
N ASP A 90 10.08 -0.58 -9.69
CA ASP A 90 10.01 -1.03 -11.08
C ASP A 90 8.54 -1.22 -11.45
N PHE A 91 7.98 -0.26 -12.17
CA PHE A 91 6.56 -0.26 -12.52
C PHE A 91 6.13 -1.42 -13.42
N LYS A 92 7.06 -2.04 -14.13
CA LYS A 92 6.75 -3.22 -14.95
C LYS A 92 6.29 -4.40 -14.11
N THR A 93 6.70 -4.42 -12.84
CA THR A 93 6.35 -5.49 -11.90
C THR A 93 5.14 -5.14 -11.05
N SER A 94 4.66 -3.90 -11.11
CA SER A 94 3.61 -3.40 -10.22
C SER A 94 2.23 -3.95 -10.60
N THR A 95 1.54 -4.51 -9.62
CA THR A 95 0.14 -4.93 -9.75
C THR A 95 -0.66 -4.35 -8.60
N GLN A 96 -1.94 -4.15 -8.81
CA GLN A 96 -2.85 -3.63 -7.80
C GLN A 96 -4.02 -4.57 -7.58
N LEU A 97 -4.42 -4.68 -6.33
CA LEU A 97 -5.64 -5.36 -5.93
C LEU A 97 -6.48 -4.38 -5.12
N PHE A 98 -7.75 -4.29 -5.47
CA PHE A 98 -8.72 -3.52 -4.71
C PHE A 98 -9.85 -4.47 -4.34
N ALA A 99 -9.96 -4.82 -3.06
CA ALA A 99 -10.82 -5.89 -2.60
C ALA A 99 -11.67 -5.46 -1.42
N ARG A 100 -12.78 -6.11 -1.28
CA ARG A 100 -13.71 -5.90 -0.18
C ARG A 100 -13.67 -7.10 0.75
N GLU A 101 -13.66 -6.87 2.06
CA GLU A 101 -13.73 -7.95 3.03
C GLU A 101 -15.05 -8.69 2.89
N VAL A 102 -14.99 -10.01 2.86
CA VAL A 102 -16.19 -10.84 2.85
C VAL A 102 -16.61 -11.09 4.29
N THR A 103 -17.76 -10.59 4.67
CA THR A 103 -18.33 -10.72 6.01
C THR A 103 -19.56 -11.62 5.98
N SER A 104 -19.98 -12.09 7.15
CA SER A 104 -21.24 -12.84 7.29
C SER A 104 -22.43 -12.03 6.78
N GLU A 105 -22.42 -10.70 7.03
CA GLU A 105 -23.48 -9.82 6.55
C GLU A 105 -23.53 -9.76 5.03
N LEU A 106 -22.35 -9.68 4.40
CA LEU A 106 -22.27 -9.65 2.95
C LEU A 106 -22.80 -10.97 2.36
N VAL A 107 -22.40 -12.10 2.94
CA VAL A 107 -22.85 -13.43 2.49
C VAL A 107 -24.36 -13.55 2.62
N ARG A 108 -24.93 -13.10 3.73
CA ARG A 108 -26.40 -13.13 3.93
C ARG A 108 -27.13 -12.24 2.93
N ALA A 109 -26.56 -11.10 2.58
CA ALA A 109 -27.14 -10.20 1.60
C ALA A 109 -27.19 -10.80 0.18
N LEU A 110 -26.32 -11.78 -0.11
CA LEU A 110 -26.31 -12.48 -1.38
C LEU A 110 -27.28 -13.66 -1.43
N SER A 111 -27.79 -14.09 -0.29
CA SER A 111 -28.72 -15.22 -0.21
C SER A 111 -30.12 -14.80 -0.64
N PRO A 112 -30.82 -15.60 -1.47
CA PRO A 112 -32.20 -15.31 -1.85
C PRO A 112 -33.17 -15.44 -0.69
#